data_708b55700da9bae3ec830aa60051f58e
#
_entry.id   708b55700da9bae3ec830aa60051f58e
#
_cell.length_a   1.000
_cell.length_b   1.000
_cell.length_c   1.000
_cell.angle_alpha   90.00
_cell.angle_beta   90.00
_cell.angle_gamma   90.00
#
_symmetry.space_group_name_H-M   'P 1'
#
loop_
_entity.id
_entity.type
_entity.pdbx_description
1 polymer ?
#
loop_
_entity_poly.entity_id
_entity_poly.type
_entity_poly.pdbx_seq_one_letter_code
_entity_poly.pdbx_strand_id
1 'polypeptide(L)'
;MRLISKKQSVINRKLKKIYKEMYLERGHYCTGCGTSDSLTHSHIIPRSRRSDLTTEKRNITYHCLSCHNKWEGKHRVELMDYERNMEYIKEVDKEYYYLIK
;
A
#
# COMPACT_ATOMS: atom_id res chain seq x y z
N MET A 1 2.72 29.61 2.21
CA MET A 1 1.91 28.45 1.79
C MET A 1 2.64 27.67 0.71
N ARG A 2 2.74 26.37 0.87
CA ARG A 2 3.41 25.52 -0.10
C ARG A 2 2.44 25.15 -1.22
N LEU A 3 2.81 25.44 -2.46
CA LEU A 3 1.99 25.10 -3.61
C LEU A 3 2.22 23.63 -4.00
N ILE A 4 1.12 22.92 -4.23
CA ILE A 4 1.18 21.55 -4.73
C ILE A 4 1.26 21.60 -6.26
N SER A 5 2.19 20.84 -6.86
CA SER A 5 2.31 20.77 -8.32
C SER A 5 1.04 20.20 -8.95
N LYS A 6 0.81 20.49 -10.23
CA LYS A 6 -0.34 19.94 -10.97
C LYS A 6 -0.30 18.41 -10.96
N LYS A 7 0.89 17.82 -11.13
CA LYS A 7 1.07 16.37 -11.11
C LYS A 7 0.67 15.77 -9.76
N GLN A 8 1.10 16.39 -8.66
CA GLN A 8 0.77 15.91 -7.31
C GLN A 8 -0.71 16.10 -7.02
N SER A 9 -1.31 17.18 -7.50
CA SER A 9 -2.75 17.44 -7.35
C SER A 9 -3.58 16.36 -8.03
N VAL A 10 -3.19 15.94 -9.24
CA VAL A 10 -3.87 14.85 -9.97
C VAL A 10 -3.74 13.54 -9.21
N ILE A 11 -2.55 13.23 -8.69
CA ILE A 11 -2.32 12.03 -7.90
C ILE A 11 -3.19 12.03 -6.64
N ASN A 12 -3.24 13.14 -5.91
CA ASN A 12 -4.04 13.26 -4.69
C ASN A 12 -5.52 13.05 -4.97
N ARG A 13 -6.03 13.57 -6.08
CA ARG A 13 -7.43 13.39 -6.49
C ARG A 13 -7.74 11.94 -6.79
N LYS A 14 -6.84 11.25 -7.51
CA LYS A 14 -6.99 9.83 -7.82
C LYS A 14 -6.96 8.98 -6.55
N LEU A 15 -6.04 9.28 -5.64
CA LEU A 15 -5.93 8.56 -4.36
C LEU A 15 -7.19 8.72 -3.51
N LYS A 16 -7.75 9.92 -3.45
CA LYS A 16 -8.98 10.17 -2.70
C LYS A 16 -10.12 9.30 -3.21
N LYS A 17 -10.25 9.18 -4.53
CA LYS A 17 -11.25 8.32 -5.15
C LYS A 17 -11.01 6.85 -4.84
N ILE A 18 -9.76 6.40 -4.94
CA ILE A 18 -9.37 5.01 -4.64
C ILE A 18 -9.66 4.67 -3.18
N TYR A 19 -9.32 5.56 -2.26
CA TYR A 19 -9.53 5.33 -0.82
C TYR A 19 -11.02 5.19 -0.51
N LYS A 20 -11.87 5.99 -1.16
CA LYS A 20 -13.32 5.88 -1.01
C LYS A 20 -13.83 4.53 -1.55
N GLU A 21 -13.33 4.11 -2.71
CA GLU A 21 -13.70 2.83 -3.30
C GLU A 21 -13.27 1.66 -2.40
N MET A 22 -12.06 1.73 -1.83
CA MET A 22 -11.56 0.72 -0.90
C MET A 22 -12.46 0.61 0.33
N TYR A 23 -12.85 1.75 0.89
CA TYR A 23 -13.74 1.78 2.06
C TYR A 23 -15.08 1.10 1.77
N LEU A 24 -15.61 1.30 0.57
CA LEU A 24 -16.90 0.72 0.15
C LEU A 24 -16.79 -0.77 -0.23
N GLU A 25 -15.66 -1.18 -0.79
CA GLU A 25 -15.47 -2.53 -1.34
C GLU A 25 -14.83 -3.50 -0.36
N ARG A 26 -14.08 -3.01 0.62
CA ARG A 26 -13.25 -3.83 1.51
C ARG A 26 -13.65 -3.61 2.95
N GLY A 27 -13.37 -4.61 3.79
CA GLY A 27 -13.49 -4.44 5.23
C GLY A 27 -12.50 -3.39 5.74
N HIS A 28 -12.92 -2.53 6.65
CA HIS A 28 -12.10 -1.45 7.20
C HIS A 28 -11.28 -1.98 8.39
N TYR A 29 -10.28 -2.79 8.08
CA TYR A 29 -9.38 -3.40 9.06
C TYR A 29 -7.98 -3.59 8.46
N CYS A 30 -6.99 -3.75 9.35
CA CYS A 30 -5.61 -4.01 8.95
C CYS A 30 -5.49 -5.42 8.36
N THR A 31 -4.98 -5.54 7.14
CA THR A 31 -4.78 -6.84 6.50
C THR A 31 -3.58 -7.60 7.08
N GLY A 32 -2.73 -6.90 7.85
CA GLY A 32 -1.57 -7.52 8.48
C GLY A 32 -1.83 -8.15 9.85
N CYS A 33 -2.78 -7.61 10.64
CA CYS A 33 -3.06 -8.12 11.98
C CYS A 33 -4.55 -8.14 12.36
N GLY A 34 -5.41 -7.60 11.52
CA GLY A 34 -6.86 -7.63 11.73
C GLY A 34 -7.44 -6.52 12.60
N THR A 35 -6.63 -5.63 13.16
CA THR A 35 -7.12 -4.52 13.97
C THR A 35 -7.85 -3.49 13.11
N SER A 36 -8.80 -2.78 13.71
CA SER A 36 -9.46 -1.64 13.07
C SER A 36 -8.91 -0.30 13.56
N ASP A 37 -7.90 -0.32 14.43
CA ASP A 37 -7.31 0.88 15.02
C ASP A 37 -6.11 1.38 14.21
N SER A 38 -5.96 2.71 14.15
CA SER A 38 -4.80 3.38 13.54
C SER A 38 -4.52 2.95 12.11
N LEU A 39 -5.57 2.78 11.30
CA LEU A 39 -5.43 2.34 9.92
C LEU A 39 -4.80 3.41 9.03
N THR A 40 -3.90 2.95 8.16
CA THR A 40 -3.26 3.77 7.14
C THR A 40 -3.45 3.11 5.78
N HIS A 41 -3.26 3.88 4.71
CA HIS A 41 -3.24 3.35 3.35
C HIS A 41 -1.78 3.01 3.01
N SER A 42 -1.47 1.73 2.97
CA SER A 42 -0.11 1.23 2.75
C SER A 42 0.07 0.81 1.30
N HIS A 43 1.15 1.26 0.67
CA HIS A 43 1.52 0.81 -0.68
C HIS A 43 2.34 -0.46 -0.58
N ILE A 44 1.93 -1.52 -1.28
CA ILE A 44 2.62 -2.81 -1.28
C ILE A 44 3.99 -2.66 -1.93
N ILE A 45 4.05 -2.06 -3.12
CA ILE A 45 5.32 -1.64 -3.75
C ILE A 45 5.43 -0.14 -3.52
N PRO A 46 6.53 0.34 -2.88
CA PRO A 46 6.64 1.74 -2.53
C PRO A 46 6.77 2.64 -3.76
N ARG A 47 6.32 3.88 -3.61
CA ARG A 47 6.40 4.90 -4.66
C ARG A 47 7.82 5.12 -5.15
N SER A 48 8.80 4.99 -4.28
CA SER A 48 10.21 5.13 -4.63
C SER A 48 10.69 4.07 -5.61
N ARG A 49 10.04 2.90 -5.61
CA ARG A 49 10.35 1.82 -6.54
C ARG A 49 9.53 1.92 -7.82
N ARG A 50 8.21 2.10 -7.68
CA ARG A 50 7.28 2.11 -8.81
C ARG A 50 6.27 3.24 -8.61
N SER A 51 6.63 4.44 -9.07
CA SER A 51 5.74 5.60 -8.97
C SER A 51 4.46 5.42 -9.80
N ASP A 52 4.52 4.63 -10.86
CA ASP A 52 3.36 4.31 -11.70
C ASP A 52 2.29 3.51 -10.96
N LEU A 53 2.65 2.82 -9.89
CA LEU A 53 1.71 2.02 -9.08
C LEU A 53 1.16 2.79 -7.89
N THR A 54 1.51 4.05 -7.71
CA THR A 54 1.02 4.88 -6.61
C THR A 54 -0.51 4.97 -6.60
N THR A 55 -1.12 5.03 -7.78
CA THR A 55 -2.57 5.12 -7.94
C THR A 55 -3.21 3.82 -8.42
N GLU A 56 -2.52 2.69 -8.24
CA GLU A 56 -3.07 1.37 -8.55
C GLU A 56 -3.74 0.80 -7.30
N LYS A 57 -5.05 0.60 -7.36
CA LYS A 57 -5.84 0.13 -6.19
C LYS A 57 -5.34 -1.21 -5.65
N ARG A 58 -4.90 -2.12 -6.51
CA ARG A 58 -4.35 -3.42 -6.10
C ARG A 58 -3.04 -3.28 -5.31
N ASN A 59 -2.35 -2.16 -5.48
CA ASN A 59 -1.08 -1.89 -4.79
C ASN A 59 -1.28 -1.21 -3.43
N ILE A 60 -2.52 -1.01 -3.01
CA ILE A 60 -2.84 -0.29 -1.77
C ILE A 60 -3.65 -1.21 -0.87
N THR A 61 -3.27 -1.28 0.39
CA THR A 61 -4.00 -2.05 1.40
C THR A 61 -4.08 -1.27 2.71
N TYR A 62 -4.99 -1.70 3.60
CA TYR A 62 -5.05 -1.13 4.94
C TYR A 62 -4.02 -1.83 5.83
N HIS A 63 -3.13 -1.05 6.41
CA HIS A 63 -2.26 -1.50 7.51
C HIS A 63 -2.42 -0.56 8.68
N CYS A 64 -2.47 -1.10 9.91
CA CYS A 64 -2.33 -0.25 11.08
C CYS A 64 -0.91 0.31 11.10
N LEU A 65 -0.66 1.33 11.91
CA LEU A 65 0.65 1.99 11.93
C LEU A 65 1.79 1.00 12.19
N SER A 66 1.59 0.07 13.12
CA SER A 66 2.58 -0.97 13.44
C SER A 66 2.89 -1.86 12.23
N CYS A 67 1.85 -2.38 11.57
CA CYS A 67 2.02 -3.25 10.39
C CYS A 67 2.59 -2.48 9.20
N HIS A 68 2.20 -1.23 9.02
CA HIS A 68 2.75 -0.36 7.99
C HIS A 68 4.28 -0.26 8.14
N ASN A 69 4.75 -0.02 9.37
CA ASN A 69 6.17 0.07 9.66
C ASN A 69 6.88 -1.27 9.44
N LYS A 70 6.25 -2.39 9.81
CA LYS A 70 6.79 -3.73 9.57
C LYS A 70 6.89 -4.02 8.07
N TRP A 71 5.91 -3.62 7.30
CA TRP A 71 5.90 -3.84 5.85
C TRP A 71 7.03 -3.04 5.17
N GLU A 72 7.27 -1.82 5.58
CA GLU A 72 8.34 -0.99 5.04
C GLU A 72 9.73 -1.41 5.55
N GLY A 73 9.80 -2.13 6.66
CA GLY A 73 11.03 -2.58 7.29
C GLY A 73 11.38 -4.04 6.97
N LYS A 74 12.09 -4.67 7.92
CA LYS A 74 12.58 -6.05 7.77
C LYS A 74 11.63 -7.10 8.34
N HIS A 75 10.45 -6.68 8.81
CA HIS A 75 9.52 -7.56 9.52
C HIS A 75 8.28 -7.93 8.71
N ARG A 76 8.37 -7.85 7.38
CA ARG A 76 7.25 -8.14 6.47
C ARG A 76 6.65 -9.52 6.69
N VAL A 77 7.49 -10.51 6.93
CA VAL A 77 7.07 -11.91 7.07
C VAL A 77 6.14 -12.14 8.27
N GLU A 78 6.14 -11.23 9.24
CA GLU A 78 5.29 -11.32 10.43
C GLU A 78 3.82 -10.99 10.13
N LEU A 79 3.53 -10.37 9.00
CA LEU A 79 2.19 -9.92 8.64
C LEU A 79 1.38 -11.06 8.02
N MET A 80 0.09 -11.13 8.37
CA MET A 80 -0.82 -12.16 7.83
C MET A 80 -0.96 -12.07 6.31
N ASP A 81 -0.83 -10.88 5.74
CA ASP A 81 -0.95 -10.66 4.30
C ASP A 81 0.37 -10.75 3.54
N TYR A 82 1.44 -11.20 4.20
CA TYR A 82 2.77 -11.26 3.60
C TYR A 82 2.77 -12.03 2.28
N GLU A 83 2.27 -13.26 2.28
CA GLU A 83 2.33 -14.10 1.07
C GLU A 83 1.46 -13.54 -0.06
N ARG A 84 0.28 -13.04 0.25
CA ARG A 84 -0.59 -12.41 -0.74
C ARG A 84 0.10 -11.20 -1.39
N ASN A 85 0.72 -10.36 -0.57
CA ASN A 85 1.41 -9.17 -1.07
C ASN A 85 2.66 -9.53 -1.87
N MET A 86 3.40 -10.55 -1.45
CA MET A 86 4.56 -11.03 -2.19
C MET A 86 4.18 -11.64 -3.54
N GLU A 87 3.05 -12.34 -3.61
CA GLU A 87 2.50 -12.86 -4.86
C GLU A 87 2.18 -11.73 -5.85
N TYR A 88 1.55 -10.66 -5.35
CA TYR A 88 1.26 -9.48 -6.15
C TYR A 88 2.55 -8.85 -6.69
N ILE A 89 3.56 -8.69 -5.83
CA ILE A 89 4.86 -8.12 -6.23
C ILE A 89 5.49 -8.99 -7.32
N LYS A 90 5.47 -10.30 -7.15
CA LYS A 90 6.02 -11.24 -8.13
C LYS A 90 5.34 -11.12 -9.48
N GLU A 91 4.03 -10.87 -9.48
CA GLU A 91 3.23 -10.70 -10.70
C GLU A 91 3.59 -9.42 -11.45
N VAL A 92 3.70 -8.29 -10.73
CA VAL A 92 3.83 -6.97 -11.35
C VAL A 92 5.25 -6.43 -11.42
N ASP A 93 6.14 -6.92 -10.56
CA ASP A 93 7.54 -6.48 -10.53
C ASP A 93 8.42 -7.61 -10.00
N LYS A 94 8.68 -8.58 -10.84
CA LYS A 94 9.44 -9.78 -10.49
C LYS A 94 10.85 -9.46 -9.99
N GLU A 95 11.49 -8.45 -10.56
CA GLU A 95 12.82 -8.02 -10.13
C GLU A 95 12.80 -7.52 -8.68
N TYR A 96 11.82 -6.70 -8.33
CA TYR A 96 11.67 -6.22 -6.97
C TYR A 96 11.36 -7.36 -6.01
N TYR A 97 10.54 -8.33 -6.43
CA TYR A 97 10.25 -9.52 -5.64
C TYR A 97 11.54 -10.22 -5.18
N TYR A 98 12.47 -10.43 -6.11
CA TYR A 98 13.74 -11.09 -5.77
C TYR A 98 14.69 -10.21 -4.96
N LEU A 99 14.54 -8.89 -5.02
CA LEU A 99 15.33 -7.98 -4.20
C LEU A 99 14.92 -8.01 -2.73
N ILE A 100 13.64 -8.16 -2.45
CA ILE A 100 13.10 -8.08 -1.07
C ILE A 100 12.76 -9.42 -0.46
N LYS A 101 12.76 -10.47 -1.25
CA LYS A 101 12.44 -11.84 -0.82
C LYS A 101 13.32 -12.37 0.32
#